data_4e4b85463551ae93d2730c3bc10ccf60
#
_entry.id   4e4b85463551ae93d2730c3bc10ccf60
#
_cell.length_a   1.000
_cell.length_b   1.000
_cell.length_c   1.000
_cell.angle_alpha   90.00
_cell.angle_beta   90.00
_cell.angle_gamma   90.00
#
_symmetry.space_group_name_H-M   'P 1'
#
loop_
_entity.id
_entity.type
_entity.pdbx_description
1 polymer ?
#
loop_
_entity_poly.entity_id
_entity_poly.type
_entity_poly.pdbx_seq_one_letter_code
_entity_poly.pdbx_strand_id
1 'polypeptide(L)'
;LRKLKPAEANYQYKYGGCLGMKAKESNKFKALGMIDDIKASFEKAIQLNANHIEARWALIELYLELPGIVGGSEKKAQKYASELLKISPVDGYLAKGRIAEYFERYIEAERNYARAIAVGGSKTTYQKLANLYKNKMNQPEKAKLLMQAYQEKNKS
;
A
#
# COMPACT_ATOMS: atom_id res chain seq x y z
N LEU A 1 -12.06 28.14 -3.17
CA LEU A 1 -12.32 26.99 -2.30
C LEU A 1 -11.88 25.68 -2.91
N ARG A 2 -12.12 25.46 -4.21
CA ARG A 2 -11.67 24.24 -4.90
C ARG A 2 -10.14 24.12 -4.98
N LYS A 3 -9.43 25.25 -5.01
CA LYS A 3 -7.95 25.27 -5.06
C LYS A 3 -7.29 24.90 -3.72
N LEU A 4 -8.02 25.04 -2.62
CA LEU A 4 -7.51 24.73 -1.28
C LEU A 4 -7.66 23.27 -0.91
N LYS A 5 -8.64 22.54 -1.50
CA LYS A 5 -8.92 21.15 -1.17
C LYS A 5 -7.73 20.18 -1.35
N PRO A 6 -6.97 20.23 -2.48
CA PRO A 6 -5.83 19.33 -2.62
C PRO A 6 -4.72 19.57 -1.59
N ALA A 7 -4.43 20.86 -1.31
CA ALA A 7 -3.43 21.22 -0.30
C ALA A 7 -3.86 20.77 1.09
N GLU A 8 -5.13 20.91 1.42
CA GLU A 8 -5.68 20.49 2.70
C GLU A 8 -5.69 18.98 2.85
N ALA A 9 -6.01 18.24 1.75
CA ALA A 9 -5.94 16.78 1.74
C ALA A 9 -4.51 16.29 2.02
N ASN A 10 -3.50 16.91 1.39
CA ASN A 10 -2.10 16.56 1.62
C ASN A 10 -1.66 16.89 3.04
N TYR A 11 -2.12 17.97 3.61
CA TYR A 11 -1.86 18.32 5.01
C TYR A 11 -2.39 17.24 5.95
N GLN A 12 -3.62 16.81 5.75
CA GLN A 12 -4.22 15.75 6.58
C GLN A 12 -3.47 14.43 6.44
N TYR A 13 -3.04 14.08 5.23
CA TYR A 13 -2.22 12.89 5.00
C TYR A 13 -0.90 12.97 5.77
N LYS A 14 -0.21 14.11 5.69
CA LYS A 14 1.07 14.31 6.38
C LYS A 14 0.88 14.31 7.89
N TYR A 15 -0.19 14.91 8.38
CA TYR A 15 -0.51 14.92 9.81
C TYR A 15 -0.73 13.49 10.33
N GLY A 16 -1.52 12.69 9.62
CA GLY A 16 -1.73 11.28 9.95
C GLY A 16 -0.43 10.49 9.93
N GLY A 17 0.42 10.76 8.93
CA GLY A 17 1.74 10.13 8.84
C GLY A 17 2.63 10.46 10.02
N CYS A 18 2.66 11.72 10.45
CA CYS A 18 3.43 12.14 11.63
C CYS A 18 2.91 11.48 12.90
N LEU A 19 1.58 11.41 13.07
CA LEU A 19 0.98 10.72 14.22
C LEU A 19 1.33 9.24 14.20
N GLY A 20 1.34 8.61 13.02
CA GLY A 20 1.73 7.21 12.87
C GLY A 20 3.16 6.95 13.28
N MET A 21 4.10 7.80 12.86
CA MET A 21 5.50 7.71 13.28
C MET A 21 5.64 7.89 14.78
N LYS A 22 4.96 8.88 15.35
CA LYS A 22 4.97 9.15 16.78
C LYS A 22 4.40 7.96 17.57
N ALA A 23 3.36 7.32 17.07
CA ALA A 23 2.77 6.13 17.69
C ALA A 23 3.76 4.97 17.74
N LYS A 24 4.53 4.75 16.66
CA LYS A 24 5.57 3.71 16.61
C LYS A 24 6.68 3.93 17.64
N GLU A 25 7.01 5.18 17.94
CA GLU A 25 8.04 5.54 18.90
C GLU A 25 7.53 5.58 20.34
N SER A 26 6.20 5.56 20.53
CA SER A 26 5.57 5.68 21.84
C SER A 26 5.35 4.31 22.48
N ASN A 27 5.08 4.31 23.80
CA ASN A 27 4.69 3.08 24.46
C ASN A 27 3.32 2.60 23.93
N LYS A 28 3.01 1.32 24.18
CA LYS A 28 1.83 0.65 23.64
C LYS A 28 0.51 1.38 23.95
N PHE A 29 0.37 1.93 25.15
CA PHE A 29 -0.87 2.62 25.56
C PHE A 29 -1.03 3.95 24.83
N LYS A 30 0.04 4.72 24.67
CA LYS A 30 0.02 5.96 23.90
C LYS A 30 -0.28 5.69 22.43
N ALA A 31 0.34 4.66 21.87
CA ALA A 31 0.10 4.28 20.47
C ALA A 31 -1.38 3.94 20.22
N LEU A 32 -2.00 3.18 21.14
CA LEU A 32 -3.43 2.83 21.03
C LEU A 32 -4.31 4.08 21.05
N GLY A 33 -3.99 5.05 21.90
CA GLY A 33 -4.77 6.30 21.99
C GLY A 33 -4.66 7.17 20.74
N MET A 34 -3.64 6.96 19.90
CA MET A 34 -3.41 7.73 18.70
C MET A 34 -4.04 7.10 17.43
N ILE A 35 -4.46 5.84 17.49
CA ILE A 35 -4.93 5.10 16.30
C ILE A 35 -6.14 5.78 15.66
N ASP A 36 -7.11 6.19 16.44
CA ASP A 36 -8.32 6.82 15.93
C ASP A 36 -8.00 8.15 15.23
N ASP A 37 -7.08 8.93 15.77
CA ASP A 37 -6.63 10.19 15.17
C ASP A 37 -5.89 9.95 13.86
N ILE A 38 -5.04 8.92 13.82
CA ILE A 38 -4.31 8.52 12.60
C ILE A 38 -5.30 8.14 11.49
N LYS A 39 -6.25 7.27 11.81
CA LYS A 39 -7.29 6.84 10.87
C LYS A 39 -8.11 8.03 10.37
N ALA A 40 -8.55 8.88 11.29
CA ALA A 40 -9.36 10.04 10.97
C ALA A 40 -8.62 11.00 10.01
N SER A 41 -7.31 11.19 10.21
CA SER A 41 -6.52 12.04 9.34
C SER A 41 -6.42 11.51 7.92
N PHE A 42 -6.19 10.20 7.74
CA PHE A 42 -6.14 9.59 6.42
C PHE A 42 -7.53 9.59 5.75
N GLU A 43 -8.57 9.28 6.51
CA GLU A 43 -9.95 9.32 6.01
C GLU A 43 -10.35 10.74 5.59
N LYS A 44 -9.91 11.74 6.36
CA LYS A 44 -10.15 13.16 6.02
C LYS A 44 -9.44 13.54 4.73
N ALA A 45 -8.20 13.06 4.52
CA ALA A 45 -7.49 13.30 3.27
C ALA A 45 -8.27 12.77 2.06
N ILE A 46 -8.84 11.56 2.19
CA ILE A 46 -9.67 10.96 1.12
C ILE A 46 -10.97 11.75 0.94
N GLN A 47 -11.59 12.20 2.02
CA GLN A 47 -12.80 13.02 1.95
C GLN A 47 -12.55 14.33 1.20
N LEU A 48 -11.40 14.95 1.43
CA LEU A 48 -11.00 16.19 0.78
C LEU A 48 -10.55 16.00 -0.67
N ASN A 49 -9.97 14.83 -0.98
CA ASN A 49 -9.56 14.46 -2.32
C ASN A 49 -9.89 12.97 -2.55
N ALA A 50 -11.00 12.71 -3.24
CA ALA A 50 -11.52 11.37 -3.48
C ALA A 50 -10.52 10.45 -4.21
N ASN A 51 -9.56 11.02 -4.94
CA ASN A 51 -8.55 10.29 -5.69
C ASN A 51 -7.19 10.22 -4.97
N HIS A 52 -7.16 10.45 -3.65
CA HIS A 52 -5.92 10.45 -2.89
C HIS A 52 -5.38 9.02 -2.76
N ILE A 53 -4.30 8.74 -3.47
CA ILE A 53 -3.68 7.41 -3.54
C ILE A 53 -2.91 7.09 -2.25
N GLU A 54 -2.05 7.99 -1.81
CA GLU A 54 -1.16 7.79 -0.67
C GLU A 54 -1.92 7.56 0.63
N ALA A 55 -3.03 8.27 0.84
CA ALA A 55 -3.85 8.08 2.04
C ALA A 55 -4.49 6.69 2.05
N ARG A 56 -4.90 6.17 0.89
CA ARG A 56 -5.42 4.81 0.81
C ARG A 56 -4.34 3.77 1.11
N TRP A 57 -3.13 3.95 0.58
CA TRP A 57 -2.01 3.08 0.92
C TRP A 57 -1.73 3.10 2.42
N ALA A 58 -1.75 4.29 3.03
CA ALA A 58 -1.51 4.42 4.46
C ALA A 58 -2.57 3.67 5.28
N LEU A 59 -3.84 3.76 4.88
CA LEU A 59 -4.92 3.04 5.54
C LEU A 59 -4.81 1.53 5.36
N ILE A 60 -4.41 1.07 4.17
CA ILE A 60 -4.19 -0.35 3.93
C ILE A 60 -3.13 -0.88 4.89
N GLU A 61 -1.96 -0.23 4.97
CA GLU A 61 -0.89 -0.65 5.87
C GLU A 61 -1.35 -0.61 7.33
N LEU A 62 -2.08 0.43 7.72
CA LEU A 62 -2.60 0.54 9.08
C LEU A 62 -3.50 -0.65 9.44
N TYR A 63 -4.46 -0.98 8.57
CA TYR A 63 -5.37 -2.09 8.81
C TYR A 63 -4.68 -3.45 8.81
N LEU A 64 -3.58 -3.60 8.07
CA LEU A 64 -2.78 -4.83 8.09
C LEU A 64 -1.96 -4.94 9.38
N GLU A 65 -1.31 -3.86 9.80
CA GLU A 65 -0.39 -3.88 10.94
C GLU A 65 -1.09 -3.93 12.30
N LEU A 66 -2.31 -3.39 12.41
CA LEU A 66 -3.04 -3.41 13.67
C LEU A 66 -3.56 -4.80 14.01
N PRO A 67 -3.43 -5.24 15.27
CA PRO A 67 -4.16 -6.43 15.72
C PRO A 67 -5.67 -6.26 15.53
N GLY A 68 -6.37 -7.36 15.25
CA GLY A 68 -7.82 -7.31 15.03
C GLY A 68 -8.60 -6.71 16.20
N ILE A 69 -8.13 -6.96 17.42
CA ILE A 69 -8.78 -6.47 18.65
C ILE A 69 -8.75 -4.94 18.75
N VAL A 70 -7.80 -4.27 18.09
CA VAL A 70 -7.67 -2.80 18.11
C VAL A 70 -7.97 -2.17 16.75
N GLY A 71 -8.67 -2.90 15.87
CA GLY A 71 -9.18 -2.35 14.63
C GLY A 71 -8.55 -2.85 13.35
N GLY A 72 -7.59 -3.78 13.42
CA GLY A 72 -7.03 -4.41 12.24
C GLY A 72 -8.10 -5.16 11.46
N SER A 73 -8.05 -5.10 10.12
CA SER A 73 -9.08 -5.69 9.28
C SER A 73 -8.60 -5.90 7.86
N GLU A 74 -8.50 -7.15 7.45
CA GLU A 74 -8.22 -7.47 6.04
C GLU A 74 -9.34 -6.93 5.15
N LYS A 75 -10.59 -7.05 5.58
CA LYS A 75 -11.75 -6.58 4.82
C LYS A 75 -11.65 -5.10 4.49
N LYS A 76 -11.27 -4.27 5.47
CA LYS A 76 -11.11 -2.82 5.27
C LYS A 76 -9.91 -2.52 4.39
N ALA A 77 -8.80 -3.24 4.54
CA ALA A 77 -7.64 -3.11 3.66
C ALA A 77 -8.04 -3.43 2.21
N GLN A 78 -8.79 -4.51 1.98
CA GLN A 78 -9.28 -4.90 0.65
C GLN A 78 -10.22 -3.84 0.06
N LYS A 79 -11.04 -3.20 0.89
CA LYS A 79 -11.92 -2.11 0.44
C LYS A 79 -11.09 -0.98 -0.20
N TYR A 80 -10.04 -0.53 0.49
CA TYR A 80 -9.19 0.54 -0.02
C TYR A 80 -8.36 0.11 -1.23
N ALA A 81 -7.92 -1.15 -1.27
CA ALA A 81 -7.25 -1.70 -2.45
C ALA A 81 -8.17 -1.72 -3.66
N SER A 82 -9.44 -2.06 -3.48
CA SER A 82 -10.44 -2.05 -4.55
C SER A 82 -10.73 -0.62 -5.03
N GLU A 83 -10.75 0.36 -4.13
CA GLU A 83 -10.87 1.77 -4.50
C GLU A 83 -9.66 2.21 -5.31
N LEU A 84 -8.45 1.83 -4.89
CA LEU A 84 -7.22 2.11 -5.64
C LEU A 84 -7.29 1.53 -7.05
N LEU A 85 -7.83 0.33 -7.19
CA LEU A 85 -7.91 -0.33 -8.50
C LEU A 85 -8.71 0.52 -9.50
N LYS A 86 -9.71 1.26 -9.04
CA LYS A 86 -10.52 2.15 -9.88
C LYS A 86 -9.79 3.46 -10.20
N ILE A 87 -8.98 3.96 -9.27
CA ILE A 87 -8.26 5.24 -9.42
C ILE A 87 -6.97 5.03 -10.19
N SER A 88 -6.22 3.99 -9.86
CA SER A 88 -4.93 3.65 -10.44
C SER A 88 -4.79 2.13 -10.46
N PRO A 89 -5.02 1.48 -11.61
CA PRO A 89 -4.94 0.01 -11.69
C PRO A 89 -3.62 -0.56 -11.17
N VAL A 90 -2.48 0.10 -11.46
CA VAL A 90 -1.18 -0.35 -10.96
C VAL A 90 -1.18 -0.40 -9.43
N ASP A 91 -1.58 0.71 -8.80
CA ASP A 91 -1.62 0.77 -7.34
C ASP A 91 -2.61 -0.23 -6.75
N GLY A 92 -3.75 -0.42 -7.40
CA GLY A 92 -4.74 -1.39 -6.95
C GLY A 92 -4.21 -2.82 -6.95
N TYR A 93 -3.54 -3.23 -8.02
CA TYR A 93 -2.94 -4.56 -8.09
C TYR A 93 -1.77 -4.71 -7.13
N LEU A 94 -0.93 -3.68 -6.99
CA LEU A 94 0.15 -3.69 -6.00
C LEU A 94 -0.41 -3.82 -4.59
N ALA A 95 -1.48 -3.11 -4.27
CA ALA A 95 -2.10 -3.17 -2.95
C ALA A 95 -2.69 -4.56 -2.67
N LYS A 96 -3.38 -5.15 -3.64
CA LYS A 96 -3.91 -6.51 -3.51
C LYS A 96 -2.78 -7.54 -3.33
N GLY A 97 -1.69 -7.37 -4.07
CA GLY A 97 -0.49 -8.19 -3.91
C GLY A 97 0.11 -8.04 -2.51
N ARG A 98 0.21 -6.82 -2.02
CA ARG A 98 0.72 -6.53 -0.68
C ARG A 98 -0.12 -7.19 0.41
N ILE A 99 -1.44 -7.12 0.30
CA ILE A 99 -2.35 -7.76 1.26
C ILE A 99 -2.16 -9.28 1.23
N ALA A 100 -2.12 -9.87 0.04
CA ALA A 100 -1.92 -11.30 -0.12
C ALA A 100 -0.57 -11.73 0.48
N GLU A 101 0.49 -10.96 0.22
CA GLU A 101 1.82 -11.24 0.77
C GLU A 101 1.81 -11.16 2.30
N TYR A 102 1.15 -10.18 2.87
CA TYR A 102 1.06 -10.03 4.32
C TYR A 102 0.44 -11.28 4.98
N PHE A 103 -0.57 -11.86 4.35
CA PHE A 103 -1.23 -13.07 4.85
C PHE A 103 -0.62 -14.36 4.27
N GLU A 104 0.58 -14.27 3.70
CA GLU A 104 1.35 -15.42 3.19
C GLU A 104 0.64 -16.20 2.07
N ARG A 105 -0.23 -15.52 1.33
CA ARG A 105 -0.88 -16.08 0.14
C ARG A 105 -0.02 -15.73 -1.08
N TYR A 106 1.13 -16.39 -1.19
CA TYR A 106 2.16 -15.98 -2.14
C TYR A 106 1.79 -16.19 -3.60
N ILE A 107 1.01 -17.21 -3.94
CA ILE A 107 0.54 -17.43 -5.31
C ILE A 107 -0.41 -16.29 -5.73
N GLU A 108 -1.29 -15.88 -4.82
CA GLU A 108 -2.18 -14.75 -5.05
C GLU A 108 -1.40 -13.44 -5.18
N ALA A 109 -0.38 -13.25 -4.33
CA ALA A 109 0.49 -12.09 -4.40
C ALA A 109 1.22 -12.03 -5.74
N GLU A 110 1.79 -13.15 -6.19
CA GLU A 110 2.45 -13.27 -7.49
C GLU A 110 1.52 -12.84 -8.62
N ARG A 111 0.29 -13.36 -8.61
CA ARG A 111 -0.70 -13.05 -9.64
C ARG A 111 -1.01 -11.55 -9.70
N ASN A 112 -1.21 -10.93 -8.55
CA ASN A 112 -1.53 -9.51 -8.49
C ASN A 112 -0.34 -8.62 -8.89
N TYR A 113 0.87 -8.96 -8.45
CA TYR A 113 2.07 -8.23 -8.87
C TYR A 113 2.31 -8.36 -10.38
N ALA A 114 2.07 -9.55 -10.95
CA ALA A 114 2.17 -9.76 -12.40
C ALA A 114 1.16 -8.90 -13.16
N ARG A 115 -0.06 -8.76 -12.64
CA ARG A 115 -1.07 -7.89 -13.24
C ARG A 115 -0.65 -6.42 -13.17
N ALA A 116 -0.04 -6.01 -12.05
CA ALA A 116 0.49 -4.65 -11.91
C ALA A 116 1.56 -4.38 -12.97
N ILE A 117 2.45 -5.32 -13.22
CA ILE A 117 3.46 -5.23 -14.28
C ILE A 117 2.80 -5.08 -15.65
N ALA A 118 1.76 -5.85 -15.92
CA ALA A 118 1.07 -5.82 -17.21
C ALA A 118 0.43 -4.46 -17.51
N VAL A 119 -0.07 -3.76 -16.49
CA VAL A 119 -0.75 -2.47 -16.68
C VAL A 119 0.16 -1.26 -16.47
N GLY A 120 1.32 -1.43 -15.81
CA GLY A 120 2.26 -0.31 -15.61
C GLY A 120 3.60 -0.81 -15.11
N GLY A 121 4.41 -1.34 -16.02
CA GLY A 121 5.65 -2.03 -15.71
C GLY A 121 6.82 -1.13 -15.31
N SER A 122 6.72 -0.37 -14.23
CA SER A 122 7.81 0.43 -13.69
C SER A 122 8.83 -0.46 -12.97
N LYS A 123 10.03 0.08 -12.74
CA LYS A 123 11.08 -0.62 -11.99
C LYS A 123 10.58 -1.08 -10.62
N THR A 124 9.86 -0.22 -9.91
CA THR A 124 9.31 -0.53 -8.59
C THR A 124 8.37 -1.74 -8.66
N THR A 125 7.52 -1.79 -9.68
CA THR A 125 6.55 -2.88 -9.87
C THR A 125 7.28 -4.21 -10.07
N TYR A 126 8.30 -4.23 -10.95
CA TYR A 126 9.14 -5.41 -11.17
C TYR A 126 9.87 -5.81 -9.89
N GLN A 127 10.38 -4.84 -9.13
CA GLN A 127 11.08 -5.14 -7.89
C GLN A 127 10.18 -5.78 -6.83
N LYS A 128 8.91 -5.39 -6.76
CA LYS A 128 7.95 -5.99 -5.83
C LYS A 128 7.81 -7.49 -6.10
N LEU A 129 7.65 -7.87 -7.36
CA LEU A 129 7.54 -9.27 -7.72
C LEU A 129 8.87 -10.02 -7.53
N ALA A 130 9.98 -9.40 -7.91
CA ALA A 130 11.31 -10.00 -7.73
C ALA A 130 11.59 -10.27 -6.24
N ASN A 131 11.25 -9.31 -5.37
CA ASN A 131 11.43 -9.48 -3.92
C ASN A 131 10.55 -10.61 -3.37
N LEU A 132 9.33 -10.74 -3.88
CA LEU A 132 8.44 -11.85 -3.50
C LEU A 132 9.08 -13.19 -3.85
N TYR A 133 9.57 -13.32 -5.10
CA TYR A 133 10.23 -14.55 -5.54
C TYR A 133 11.44 -14.88 -4.68
N LYS A 134 12.30 -13.90 -4.45
CA LYS A 134 13.56 -14.10 -3.73
C LYS A 134 13.35 -14.36 -2.25
N ASN A 135 12.53 -13.54 -1.59
CA ASN A 135 12.47 -13.49 -0.13
C ASN A 135 11.36 -14.35 0.47
N LYS A 136 10.29 -14.64 -0.28
CA LYS A 136 9.12 -15.35 0.23
C LYS A 136 8.87 -16.68 -0.46
N MET A 137 9.16 -16.80 -1.74
CA MET A 137 8.90 -18.01 -2.51
C MET A 137 10.15 -18.87 -2.73
N ASN A 138 11.29 -18.40 -2.24
CA ASN A 138 12.58 -19.09 -2.38
C ASN A 138 12.91 -19.43 -3.85
N GLN A 139 12.69 -18.47 -4.75
CA GLN A 139 12.91 -18.62 -6.17
C GLN A 139 13.82 -17.48 -6.69
N PRO A 140 15.10 -17.42 -6.25
CA PRO A 140 15.99 -16.32 -6.62
C PRO A 140 16.28 -16.27 -8.13
N GLU A 141 16.26 -17.41 -8.84
CA GLU A 141 16.47 -17.44 -10.29
C GLU A 141 15.33 -16.75 -11.03
N LYS A 142 14.09 -16.95 -10.59
CA LYS A 142 12.93 -16.23 -11.16
C LYS A 142 13.04 -14.74 -10.93
N ALA A 143 13.49 -14.31 -9.76
CA ALA A 143 13.70 -12.90 -9.45
C ALA A 143 14.75 -12.29 -10.41
N LYS A 144 15.84 -12.99 -10.63
CA LYS A 144 16.92 -12.55 -11.51
C LYS A 144 16.43 -12.43 -12.96
N LEU A 145 15.73 -13.44 -13.46
CA LEU A 145 15.19 -13.43 -14.82
C LEU A 145 14.18 -12.29 -15.01
N LEU A 146 13.36 -12.03 -14.02
CA LEU A 146 12.38 -10.95 -14.08
C LEU A 146 13.05 -9.58 -14.19
N MET A 147 14.09 -9.34 -13.40
CA MET A 147 14.83 -8.06 -13.44
C MET A 147 15.63 -7.93 -14.76
N GLN A 148 16.14 -9.03 -15.29
CA GLN A 148 16.78 -9.02 -16.62
C GLN A 148 15.77 -8.66 -17.70
N ALA A 149 14.55 -9.21 -17.64
CA ALA A 149 13.48 -8.87 -18.58
C ALA A 149 13.13 -7.38 -18.52
N TYR A 150 13.10 -6.80 -17.32
CA TYR A 150 12.89 -5.36 -17.17
C TYR A 150 13.99 -4.57 -17.87
N GLN A 151 15.26 -4.93 -17.63
CA GLN A 151 16.41 -4.25 -18.23
C GLN A 151 16.40 -4.35 -19.77
N GLU A 152 16.09 -5.52 -20.31
CA GLU A 152 15.97 -5.72 -21.76
C GLU A 152 14.86 -4.83 -22.37
N LYS A 153 13.71 -4.76 -21.72
CA LYS A 153 12.58 -3.95 -22.17
C LYS A 153 12.94 -2.45 -22.21
N ASN A 154 13.82 -1.99 -21.34
CA ASN A 154 14.15 -0.56 -21.19
C ASN A 154 15.49 -0.16 -21.82
N LYS A 155 16.11 -1.04 -22.63
CA LYS A 155 17.36 -0.76 -23.34
C LYS A 155 17.17 0.09 -24.60
N SER A 156 15.98 0.19 -25.12
CA SER A 156 15.70 0.96 -26.35
C SER A 156 15.41 2.43 -26.08
#